data_9d782c182c8aed8089763b37a2dc9da9
#
_entry.id   9d782c182c8aed8089763b37a2dc9da9
#
_cell.length_a   1.000
_cell.length_b   1.000
_cell.length_c   1.000
_cell.angle_alpha   90.00
_cell.angle_beta   90.00
_cell.angle_gamma   90.00
#
_symmetry.space_group_name_H-M   'P 1'
#
loop_
_entity.id
_entity.type
_entity.pdbx_description
1 polymer ?
#
loop_
_entity_poly.entity_id
_entity_poly.type
_entity_poly.pdbx_seq_one_letter_code
_entity_poly.pdbx_strand_id
1 'polypeptide(L)'
;MATFVALPKINNAKKCKDHRTISLMSHTLKLFLKVIHNRIYRKLDSDISDSQFGFRNGVGTRETLFAVNVLTQRCLDVNKDVYACLVDYEKAFDRVRHDKLMKILREK
;
A
#
# COMPACT_ATOMS: atom_id res chain seq x y z
N MET A 1 -11.37 -9.89 21.39
CA MET A 1 -12.32 -10.21 20.32
C MET A 1 -12.22 -9.13 19.24
N ALA A 2 -12.04 -9.47 17.97
CA ALA A 2 -12.02 -8.49 16.89
C ALA A 2 -13.41 -8.40 16.27
N THR A 3 -13.94 -7.21 16.09
CA THR A 3 -15.23 -6.96 15.43
C THR A 3 -14.96 -6.61 13.97
N PHE A 4 -15.64 -7.30 13.05
CA PHE A 4 -15.54 -7.03 11.63
C PHE A 4 -16.78 -6.33 11.13
N VAL A 5 -16.58 -5.29 10.32
CA VAL A 5 -17.64 -4.53 9.65
C VAL A 5 -17.46 -4.64 8.15
N ALA A 6 -18.48 -5.07 7.45
CA ALA A 6 -18.49 -5.14 5.98
C ALA A 6 -19.01 -3.81 5.40
N LEU A 7 -18.17 -3.08 4.69
CA LEU A 7 -18.56 -1.87 3.98
C LEU A 7 -18.80 -2.15 2.50
N PRO A 8 -19.92 -1.70 1.91
CA PRO A 8 -20.16 -1.86 0.48
C PRO A 8 -19.15 -1.03 -0.33
N LYS A 9 -18.60 -1.61 -1.40
CA LYS A 9 -17.74 -0.92 -2.38
C LYS A 9 -18.55 -0.17 -3.44
N ILE A 10 -19.74 -0.65 -3.68
CA ILE A 10 -20.66 -0.16 -4.72
C ILE A 10 -22.07 -0.01 -4.13
N ASN A 11 -22.86 0.87 -4.71
CA ASN A 11 -24.28 0.95 -4.38
C ASN A 11 -24.97 -0.38 -4.74
N ASN A 12 -25.84 -0.89 -3.86
CA ASN A 12 -26.52 -2.19 -4.01
C ASN A 12 -25.59 -3.42 -4.03
N ALA A 13 -24.51 -3.40 -3.25
CA ALA A 13 -23.64 -4.55 -3.04
C ALA A 13 -24.42 -5.76 -2.53
N LYS A 14 -24.48 -6.86 -3.31
CA LYS A 14 -25.19 -8.09 -2.97
C LYS A 14 -24.26 -9.29 -2.72
N LYS A 15 -23.02 -9.23 -3.22
CA LYS A 15 -22.05 -10.33 -3.14
C LYS A 15 -20.96 -9.99 -2.14
N CYS A 16 -20.37 -10.99 -1.49
CA CYS A 16 -19.25 -10.79 -0.55
C CYS A 16 -18.07 -10.04 -1.16
N LYS A 17 -17.79 -10.28 -2.45
CA LYS A 17 -16.72 -9.55 -3.18
C LYS A 17 -16.97 -8.04 -3.32
N ASP A 18 -18.23 -7.62 -3.22
CA ASP A 18 -18.64 -6.22 -3.34
C ASP A 18 -18.50 -5.46 -2.01
N HIS A 19 -17.99 -6.12 -0.98
CA HIS A 19 -17.76 -5.54 0.35
C HIS A 19 -16.28 -5.50 0.68
N ARG A 20 -15.90 -4.49 1.49
CA ARG A 20 -14.60 -4.42 2.18
C ARG A 20 -14.82 -4.77 3.63
N THR A 21 -14.05 -5.71 4.15
CA THR A 21 -14.06 -6.01 5.58
C THR A 21 -13.12 -5.07 6.32
N ILE A 22 -13.65 -4.35 7.29
CA ILE A 22 -12.86 -3.53 8.21
C ILE A 22 -12.85 -4.21 9.57
N SER A 23 -11.65 -4.41 10.11
CA SER A 23 -11.45 -4.91 11.46
C SER A 23 -11.38 -3.77 12.47
N LEU A 24 -12.29 -3.77 13.44
CA LEU A 24 -12.26 -2.84 14.57
C LEU A 24 -11.41 -3.45 15.68
N MET A 25 -10.27 -2.87 15.93
CA MET A 25 -9.33 -3.29 16.97
C MET A 25 -9.40 -2.35 18.18
N SER A 26 -9.08 -2.89 19.37
CA SER A 26 -8.95 -2.08 20.58
C SER A 26 -7.84 -1.02 20.44
N HIS A 27 -7.97 0.09 21.14
CA HIS A 27 -6.95 1.15 21.12
C HIS A 27 -5.59 0.67 21.62
N THR A 28 -5.60 -0.20 22.64
CA THR A 28 -4.36 -0.82 23.16
C THR A 28 -3.62 -1.61 22.09
N LEU A 29 -4.35 -2.44 21.32
CA LEU A 29 -3.75 -3.20 20.23
C LEU A 29 -3.22 -2.29 19.13
N LYS A 30 -3.96 -1.22 18.78
CA LYS A 30 -3.50 -0.23 17.78
C LYS A 30 -2.20 0.44 18.23
N LEU A 31 -2.11 0.81 19.52
CA LEU A 31 -0.90 1.43 20.07
C LEU A 31 0.29 0.46 20.01
N PHE A 32 0.08 -0.80 20.42
CA PHE A 32 1.10 -1.83 20.34
C PHE A 32 1.61 -2.04 18.90
N LEU A 33 0.68 -2.20 17.95
CA LEU A 33 1.03 -2.33 16.54
C LEU A 33 1.78 -1.09 16.00
N LYS A 34 1.44 0.12 16.47
CA LYS A 34 2.15 1.34 16.10
C LYS A 34 3.61 1.34 16.59
N VAL A 35 3.85 0.84 17.80
CA VAL A 35 5.22 0.70 18.33
C VAL A 35 6.03 -0.28 17.48
N ILE A 36 5.44 -1.44 17.15
CA ILE A 36 6.10 -2.44 16.28
C ILE A 36 6.37 -1.84 14.90
N HIS A 37 5.36 -1.21 14.29
CA HIS A 37 5.52 -0.54 13.00
C HIS A 37 6.68 0.45 12.99
N ASN A 38 6.76 1.33 13.99
CA ASN A 38 7.83 2.33 14.06
C ASN A 38 9.23 1.70 14.19
N ARG A 39 9.34 0.57 14.90
CA ARG A 39 10.63 -0.16 15.03
C ARG A 39 11.04 -0.81 13.71
N ILE A 40 10.11 -1.47 13.04
CA ILE A 40 10.34 -2.12 11.75
C ILE A 40 10.66 -1.06 10.69
N TYR A 41 9.87 0.01 10.64
CA TYR A 41 10.04 1.08 9.66
C TYR A 41 11.45 1.69 9.70
N ARG A 42 11.97 1.99 10.91
CA ARG A 42 13.33 2.53 11.05
C ARG A 42 14.43 1.63 10.50
N LYS A 43 14.21 0.31 10.55
CA LYS A 43 15.18 -0.66 10.02
C LYS A 43 15.09 -0.83 8.51
N LEU A 44 13.88 -0.72 7.96
CA LEU A 44 13.62 -1.01 6.56
C LEU A 44 13.59 0.24 5.65
N ASP A 45 13.57 1.44 6.22
CA ASP A 45 13.42 2.68 5.43
C ASP A 45 14.54 2.83 4.39
N SER A 46 15.77 2.42 4.72
CA SER A 46 16.91 2.42 3.79
C SER A 46 16.82 1.39 2.67
N ASP A 47 16.01 0.35 2.85
CA ASP A 47 15.82 -0.71 1.85
C ASP A 47 14.66 -0.39 0.89
N ILE A 48 13.86 0.63 1.20
CA ILE A 48 12.72 1.04 0.37
C ILE A 48 13.25 1.86 -0.82
N SER A 49 12.88 1.43 -2.03
CA SER A 49 13.23 2.15 -3.25
C SER A 49 12.71 3.59 -3.24
N ASP A 50 13.49 4.53 -3.77
CA ASP A 50 13.08 5.94 -3.93
C ASP A 50 11.89 6.12 -4.87
N SER A 51 11.61 5.14 -5.73
CA SER A 51 10.42 5.11 -6.59
C SER A 51 9.17 4.56 -5.90
N GLN A 52 9.25 4.12 -4.64
CA GLN A 52 8.09 3.71 -3.86
C GLN A 52 7.48 4.89 -3.10
N PHE A 53 6.32 5.32 -3.53
CA PHE A 53 5.57 6.42 -2.90
C PHE A 53 4.51 5.92 -1.91
N GLY A 54 3.98 4.71 -2.10
CA GLY A 54 2.97 4.14 -1.20
C GLY A 54 3.56 3.70 0.14
N PHE A 55 2.82 3.97 1.23
CA PHE A 55 3.17 3.59 2.61
C PHE A 55 4.49 4.18 3.13
N ARG A 56 4.99 5.24 2.52
CA ARG A 56 6.20 5.94 2.92
C ARG A 56 5.87 7.30 3.51
N ASN A 57 6.56 7.70 4.58
CA ASN A 57 6.34 8.99 5.22
C ASN A 57 6.80 10.15 4.32
N GLY A 58 6.00 11.22 4.27
CA GLY A 58 6.33 12.44 3.53
C GLY A 58 6.06 12.40 2.03
N VAL A 59 5.66 11.25 1.48
CA VAL A 59 5.29 11.09 0.07
C VAL A 59 3.97 10.31 -0.07
N GLY A 60 3.27 10.51 -1.17
CA GLY A 60 1.99 9.85 -1.41
C GLY A 60 1.50 9.97 -2.85
N THR A 61 0.19 9.90 -3.04
CA THR A 61 -0.44 9.95 -4.37
C THR A 61 -0.17 11.26 -5.11
N ARG A 62 -0.05 12.37 -4.40
CA ARG A 62 0.22 13.68 -4.98
C ARG A 62 1.61 13.71 -5.64
N GLU A 63 2.62 13.24 -4.95
CA GLU A 63 4.01 13.16 -5.43
C GLU A 63 4.11 12.16 -6.59
N THR A 64 3.38 11.05 -6.52
CA THR A 64 3.30 10.07 -7.61
C THR A 64 2.72 10.70 -8.89
N LEU A 65 1.58 11.38 -8.77
CA LEU A 65 0.94 12.05 -9.90
C LEU A 65 1.83 13.14 -10.49
N PHE A 66 2.51 13.91 -9.64
CA PHE A 66 3.48 14.92 -10.09
C PHE A 66 4.62 14.28 -10.88
N ALA A 67 5.22 13.21 -10.36
CA ALA A 67 6.30 12.49 -11.05
C ALA A 67 5.86 11.96 -12.43
N VAL A 68 4.66 11.36 -12.52
CA VAL A 68 4.10 10.88 -13.79
C VAL A 68 3.87 12.04 -14.77
N ASN A 69 3.30 13.16 -14.31
CA ASN A 69 3.07 14.34 -15.15
C ASN A 69 4.39 14.92 -15.68
N VAL A 70 5.40 15.07 -14.81
CA VAL A 70 6.72 15.58 -15.23
C VAL A 70 7.36 14.65 -16.26
N LEU A 71 7.31 13.34 -16.04
CA LEU A 71 7.85 12.36 -16.99
C LEU A 71 7.15 12.45 -18.34
N THR A 72 5.81 12.46 -18.32
CA THR A 72 5.00 12.57 -19.54
C THR A 72 5.30 13.85 -20.30
N GLN A 73 5.33 15.00 -19.59
CA GLN A 73 5.65 16.29 -20.22
C GLN A 73 7.04 16.30 -20.86
N ARG A 74 8.05 15.77 -20.16
CA ARG A 74 9.41 15.66 -20.70
C ARG A 74 9.47 14.81 -21.96
N CYS A 75 8.73 13.72 -22.03
CA CYS A 75 8.68 12.89 -23.23
C CYS A 75 8.00 13.60 -24.39
N LEU A 76 6.92 14.34 -24.13
CA LEU A 76 6.23 15.17 -25.13
C LEU A 76 7.16 16.29 -25.68
N ASP A 77 7.90 16.98 -24.80
CA ASP A 77 8.83 18.05 -25.17
C ASP A 77 9.90 17.59 -26.17
N VAL A 78 10.30 16.31 -26.10
CA VAL A 78 11.28 15.70 -27.00
C VAL A 78 10.66 14.79 -28.08
N ASN A 79 9.33 14.87 -28.24
CA ASN A 79 8.54 14.10 -29.21
C ASN A 79 8.80 12.58 -29.11
N LYS A 80 8.79 12.04 -27.88
CA LYS A 80 8.93 10.61 -27.59
C LYS A 80 7.61 10.04 -27.06
N ASP A 81 7.25 8.88 -27.56
CA ASP A 81 6.09 8.14 -27.07
C ASP A 81 6.30 7.62 -25.63
N VAL A 82 5.23 7.63 -24.84
CA VAL A 82 5.20 7.05 -23.49
C VAL A 82 4.21 5.89 -23.47
N TYR A 83 4.69 4.74 -23.06
CA TYR A 83 3.85 3.56 -22.86
C TYR A 83 3.73 3.31 -21.36
N ALA A 84 2.50 3.24 -20.83
CA ALA A 84 2.23 3.00 -19.43
C ALA A 84 1.47 1.68 -19.23
N CYS A 85 1.89 0.89 -18.25
CA CYS A 85 1.18 -0.30 -17.81
C CYS A 85 0.81 -0.12 -16.34
N LEU A 86 -0.48 -0.17 -16.03
CA LEU A 86 -1.01 -0.08 -14.66
C LEU A 86 -1.29 -1.49 -14.16
N VAL A 87 -0.60 -1.89 -13.09
CA VAL A 87 -0.77 -3.21 -12.46
C VAL A 87 -1.50 -3.05 -11.14
N ASP A 88 -2.65 -3.70 -10.99
CA ASP A 88 -3.42 -3.75 -9.75
C ASP A 88 -3.57 -5.20 -9.28
N TYR A 89 -3.21 -5.45 -8.02
CA TYR A 89 -3.29 -6.79 -7.42
C TYR A 89 -4.64 -7.01 -6.74
N GLU A 90 -5.38 -8.01 -7.18
CA GLU A 90 -6.58 -8.44 -6.47
C GLU A 90 -6.22 -9.03 -5.11
N LYS A 91 -6.76 -8.44 -4.03
CA LYS A 91 -6.54 -8.88 -2.64
C LYS A 91 -5.06 -9.01 -2.27
N ALA A 92 -4.26 -8.01 -2.60
CA ALA A 92 -2.80 -8.02 -2.41
C ALA A 92 -2.39 -8.46 -1.00
N PHE A 93 -3.01 -7.90 0.06
CA PHE A 93 -2.68 -8.23 1.46
C PHE A 93 -3.07 -9.64 1.86
N ASP A 94 -4.21 -10.16 1.36
CA ASP A 94 -4.67 -11.51 1.67
C ASP A 94 -3.79 -12.60 1.03
N ARG A 95 -3.02 -12.22 0.00
CA ARG A 95 -2.14 -13.14 -0.75
C ARG A 95 -0.68 -13.10 -0.30
N VAL A 96 -0.35 -12.28 0.71
CA VAL A 96 1.02 -12.23 1.25
C VAL A 96 1.38 -13.57 1.90
N ARG A 97 2.49 -14.14 1.48
CA ARG A 97 3.04 -15.34 2.09
C ARG A 97 3.75 -14.99 3.40
N HIS A 98 3.10 -15.28 4.52
CA HIS A 98 3.59 -14.93 5.85
C HIS A 98 4.91 -15.63 6.19
N ASP A 99 5.11 -16.88 5.74
CA ASP A 99 6.35 -17.63 5.89
C ASP A 99 7.56 -16.89 5.30
N LYS A 100 7.41 -16.39 4.06
CA LYS A 100 8.45 -15.61 3.38
C LYS A 100 8.66 -14.24 4.03
N LEU A 101 7.57 -13.56 4.39
CA LEU A 101 7.65 -12.27 5.08
C LEU A 101 8.43 -12.40 6.39
N MET A 102 8.12 -13.40 7.21
CA MET A 102 8.82 -13.64 8.48
C MET A 102 10.28 -14.02 8.30
N LYS A 103 10.63 -14.71 7.21
CA LYS A 103 12.02 -14.99 6.88
C LYS A 103 12.80 -13.70 6.59
N ILE A 104 12.27 -12.85 5.71
CA ILE A 104 12.88 -11.55 5.36
C ILE A 104 13.07 -10.68 6.61
N LEU A 105 12.06 -10.61 7.49
CA LEU A 105 12.14 -9.81 8.72
C LEU A 105 13.18 -10.33 9.73
N ARG A 106 13.55 -11.62 9.67
CA ARG A 106 14.61 -12.18 10.53
C ARG A 106 16.01 -11.93 9.98
N GLU A 107 16.12 -11.76 8.68
CA GLU A 107 17.40 -11.50 7.99
C GLU A 107 17.81 -10.02 8.07
N LYS A 108 16.89 -9.13 8.49
CA LYS A 108 17.07 -7.69 8.68
C LYS A 108 17.18 -7.32 10.17
#